data_336671e5f626b84d2a7d90c085202969
#
_entry.id   336671e5f626b84d2a7d90c085202969
#
_cell.length_a   1.000
_cell.length_b   1.000
_cell.length_c   1.000
_cell.angle_alpha   90.00
_cell.angle_beta   90.00
_cell.angle_gamma   90.00
#
_symmetry.space_group_name_H-M   'P 1'
#
loop_
_entity.id
_entity.type
_entity.pdbx_description
1 polymer ?
#
loop_
_entity_poly.entity_id
_entity_poly.type
_entity_poly.pdbx_seq_one_letter_code
_entity_poly.pdbx_strand_id
1 'polypeptide(L)'
;MINLPLNVDFTGKVVVVTGAGGVLCGEMAKAFAQAGAKVAALDLNEDAVKKLADECKAEGYICEGYKANVLEPEALEAVHAQVLQDLGPCDILINGAGGNNPRATTDNEYQHEAKEGQKTFFDLEPNGVDFVFKLNFQGTLLPTQVFAKDMVEKQHGCILNISSMNAYIPLTKIPAYSGAKAAISNFTQWLA
;
A
#
# COMPACT_ATOMS: atom_id res chain seq x y z
N MET A 1 7.85 17.32 -11.31
CA MET A 1 9.05 16.47 -11.39
C MET A 1 9.69 16.38 -10.02
N ILE A 2 10.00 15.16 -9.57
CA ILE A 2 10.69 14.94 -8.29
C ILE A 2 12.19 15.12 -8.52
N ASN A 3 12.89 15.78 -7.59
CA ASN A 3 14.36 15.84 -7.65
C ASN A 3 14.93 14.55 -7.05
N LEU A 4 15.30 13.59 -7.91
CA LEU A 4 15.90 12.33 -7.47
C LEU A 4 17.36 12.57 -7.09
N PRO A 5 17.76 12.30 -5.84
CA PRO A 5 19.13 12.56 -5.36
C PRO A 5 20.15 11.54 -5.89
N LEU A 6 19.68 10.45 -6.46
CA LEU A 6 20.50 9.35 -6.99
C LEU A 6 20.15 9.11 -8.45
N ASN A 7 21.16 8.81 -9.26
CA ASN A 7 20.95 8.35 -10.63
C ASN A 7 20.65 6.83 -10.60
N VAL A 8 19.38 6.50 -10.50
CA VAL A 8 18.89 5.11 -10.48
C VAL A 8 18.14 4.87 -11.79
N ASP A 9 18.42 3.75 -12.45
CA ASP A 9 17.77 3.33 -13.70
C ASP A 9 16.90 2.09 -13.46
N PHE A 10 15.59 2.24 -13.65
CA PHE A 10 14.61 1.15 -13.62
C PHE A 10 14.03 0.85 -15.01
N THR A 11 14.74 1.23 -16.09
CA THR A 11 14.30 0.95 -17.46
C THR A 11 13.99 -0.53 -17.66
N GLY A 12 12.80 -0.83 -18.20
CA GLY A 12 12.35 -2.19 -18.45
C GLY A 12 11.73 -2.91 -17.23
N LYS A 13 11.78 -2.33 -16.03
CA LYS A 13 11.14 -2.90 -14.84
C LYS A 13 9.66 -2.51 -14.76
N VAL A 14 8.83 -3.45 -14.35
CA VAL A 14 7.42 -3.23 -14.03
C VAL A 14 7.26 -3.09 -12.51
N VAL A 15 6.75 -1.95 -12.07
CA VAL A 15 6.53 -1.62 -10.66
C VAL A 15 5.04 -1.49 -10.40
N VAL A 16 4.53 -2.31 -9.50
CA VAL A 16 3.13 -2.27 -9.05
C VAL A 16 3.07 -1.57 -7.69
N VAL A 17 2.22 -0.55 -7.55
CA VAL A 17 2.08 0.24 -6.32
C VAL A 17 0.61 0.22 -5.88
N THR A 18 0.31 -0.39 -4.74
CA THR A 18 -1.03 -0.32 -4.14
C THR A 18 -1.18 0.90 -3.23
N GLY A 19 -2.38 1.47 -3.17
CA GLY A 19 -2.62 2.73 -2.45
C GLY A 19 -2.03 3.95 -3.16
N ALA A 20 -1.81 3.85 -4.47
CA ALA A 20 -1.14 4.87 -5.28
C ALA A 20 -1.94 6.17 -5.45
N GLY A 21 -3.24 6.16 -5.14
CA GLY A 21 -4.06 7.37 -5.05
C GLY A 21 -3.76 8.24 -3.83
N GLY A 22 -3.01 7.70 -2.84
CA GLY A 22 -2.56 8.43 -1.66
C GLY A 22 -1.27 9.22 -1.93
N VAL A 23 -0.99 10.19 -1.05
CA VAL A 23 0.16 11.11 -1.21
C VAL A 23 1.49 10.35 -1.26
N LEU A 24 1.77 9.49 -0.27
CA LEU A 24 3.07 8.83 -0.17
C LEU A 24 3.33 7.86 -1.33
N CYS A 25 2.37 6.97 -1.59
CA CYS A 25 2.51 5.97 -2.65
C CYS A 25 2.40 6.58 -4.05
N GLY A 26 1.63 7.66 -4.20
CA GLY A 26 1.59 8.44 -5.44
C GLY A 26 2.95 9.05 -5.78
N GLU A 27 3.64 9.64 -4.80
CA GLU A 27 4.99 10.17 -5.02
C GLU A 27 6.02 9.05 -5.29
N MET A 28 5.89 7.88 -4.65
CA MET A 28 6.72 6.72 -4.97
C MET A 28 6.49 6.26 -6.42
N ALA A 29 5.23 6.17 -6.85
CA ALA A 29 4.87 5.80 -8.22
C ALA A 29 5.48 6.77 -9.25
N LYS A 30 5.38 8.08 -9.02
CA LYS A 30 6.01 9.11 -9.86
C LYS A 30 7.53 8.96 -9.91
N ALA A 31 8.16 8.72 -8.76
CA ALA A 31 9.62 8.56 -8.68
C ALA A 31 10.11 7.36 -9.50
N PHE A 32 9.41 6.20 -9.41
CA PHE A 32 9.74 5.03 -10.22
C PHE A 32 9.51 5.27 -11.71
N ALA A 33 8.41 5.92 -12.10
CA ALA A 33 8.13 6.28 -13.47
C ALA A 33 9.20 7.22 -14.04
N GLN A 34 9.61 8.25 -13.27
CA GLN A 34 10.69 9.17 -13.63
C GLN A 34 12.04 8.47 -13.75
N ALA A 35 12.28 7.40 -12.98
CA ALA A 35 13.48 6.58 -13.04
C ALA A 35 13.43 5.51 -14.16
N GLY A 36 12.45 5.58 -15.07
CA GLY A 36 12.35 4.75 -16.28
C GLY A 36 11.53 3.46 -16.11
N ALA A 37 10.93 3.21 -14.95
CA ALA A 37 10.04 2.06 -14.77
C ALA A 37 8.72 2.22 -15.52
N LYS A 38 8.08 1.09 -15.84
CA LYS A 38 6.67 1.02 -16.20
C LYS A 38 5.87 0.83 -14.91
N VAL A 39 5.02 1.80 -14.56
CA VAL A 39 4.32 1.80 -13.28
C VAL A 39 2.85 1.44 -13.43
N ALA A 40 2.39 0.45 -12.66
CA ALA A 40 0.99 0.16 -12.43
C ALA A 40 0.56 0.79 -11.09
N ALA A 41 -0.22 1.85 -11.15
CA ALA A 41 -0.75 2.55 -9.98
C ALA A 41 -2.14 2.01 -9.62
N LEU A 42 -2.25 1.31 -8.49
CA LEU A 42 -3.48 0.66 -8.03
C LEU A 42 -4.08 1.40 -6.84
N ASP A 43 -5.37 1.70 -6.89
CA ASP A 43 -6.14 2.26 -5.77
C ASP A 43 -7.63 1.94 -5.88
N LEU A 44 -8.34 2.01 -4.77
CA LEU A 44 -9.81 1.96 -4.77
C LEU A 44 -10.41 3.21 -5.43
N ASN A 45 -9.72 4.35 -5.31
CA ASN A 45 -10.08 5.61 -5.95
C ASN A 45 -9.54 5.68 -7.38
N GLU A 46 -10.40 5.30 -8.32
CA GLU A 46 -10.09 5.26 -9.76
C GLU A 46 -9.66 6.62 -10.32
N ASP A 47 -10.33 7.71 -9.91
CA ASP A 47 -10.03 9.06 -10.41
C ASP A 47 -8.62 9.50 -9.97
N ALA A 48 -8.22 9.16 -8.74
CA ALA A 48 -6.91 9.51 -8.23
C ALA A 48 -5.77 8.83 -9.01
N VAL A 49 -5.91 7.53 -9.33
CA VAL A 49 -4.85 6.83 -10.08
C VAL A 49 -4.85 7.18 -11.57
N LYS A 50 -6.00 7.49 -12.16
CA LYS A 50 -6.07 8.02 -13.53
C LYS A 50 -5.38 9.37 -13.63
N LYS A 51 -5.67 10.28 -12.70
CA LYS A 51 -4.99 11.58 -12.62
C LYS A 51 -3.48 11.42 -12.47
N LEU A 52 -3.03 10.52 -11.59
CA LEU A 52 -1.61 10.21 -11.41
C LEU A 52 -0.96 9.72 -12.71
N ALA A 53 -1.62 8.80 -13.42
CA ALA A 53 -1.15 8.27 -14.69
C ALA A 53 -1.07 9.37 -15.76
N ASP A 54 -2.07 10.25 -15.85
CA ASP A 54 -2.09 11.37 -16.80
C ASP A 54 -0.95 12.38 -16.50
N GLU A 55 -0.70 12.69 -15.23
CA GLU A 55 0.43 13.53 -14.83
C GLU A 55 1.78 12.91 -15.23
N CYS A 56 1.97 11.62 -15.05
CA CYS A 56 3.19 10.92 -15.47
C CYS A 56 3.34 10.91 -17.01
N LYS A 57 2.25 10.63 -17.74
CA LYS A 57 2.23 10.61 -19.22
C LYS A 57 2.53 11.98 -19.81
N ALA A 58 2.04 13.05 -19.19
CA ALA A 58 2.35 14.43 -19.60
C ALA A 58 3.83 14.77 -19.55
N GLU A 59 4.58 14.12 -18.64
CA GLU A 59 6.04 14.25 -18.51
C GLU A 59 6.81 13.21 -19.37
N GLY A 60 6.10 12.37 -20.13
CA GLY A 60 6.69 11.35 -21.01
C GLY A 60 7.02 10.02 -20.33
N TYR A 61 6.52 9.78 -19.11
CA TYR A 61 6.75 8.55 -18.36
C TYR A 61 5.65 7.52 -18.61
N ILE A 62 5.95 6.25 -18.32
CA ILE A 62 5.01 5.13 -18.46
C ILE A 62 4.37 4.86 -17.10
N CYS A 63 3.10 5.21 -16.97
CA CYS A 63 2.29 4.93 -15.78
C CYS A 63 0.84 4.67 -16.21
N GLU A 64 0.27 3.56 -15.72
CA GLU A 64 -1.14 3.22 -15.92
C GLU A 64 -1.87 3.15 -14.58
N GLY A 65 -3.08 3.70 -14.54
CA GLY A 65 -3.92 3.74 -13.35
C GLY A 65 -5.01 2.67 -13.39
N TYR A 66 -5.06 1.82 -12.38
CA TYR A 66 -6.03 0.74 -12.25
C TYR A 66 -6.85 0.87 -10.98
N LYS A 67 -8.18 0.74 -11.10
CA LYS A 67 -9.05 0.60 -9.95
C LYS A 67 -8.91 -0.80 -9.38
N ALA A 68 -8.51 -0.91 -8.13
CA ALA A 68 -8.39 -2.19 -7.42
C ALA A 68 -8.79 -2.07 -5.95
N ASN A 69 -9.60 -3.02 -5.47
CA ASN A 69 -9.78 -3.25 -4.06
C ASN A 69 -8.80 -4.33 -3.60
N VAL A 70 -7.82 -3.95 -2.78
CA VAL A 70 -6.79 -4.88 -2.28
C VAL A 70 -7.34 -5.97 -1.35
N LEU A 71 -8.61 -5.88 -0.96
CA LEU A 71 -9.31 -6.89 -0.14
C LEU A 71 -10.14 -7.88 -0.96
N GLU A 72 -10.15 -7.74 -2.28
CA GLU A 72 -10.92 -8.59 -3.20
C GLU A 72 -9.97 -9.35 -4.13
N PRO A 73 -9.73 -10.67 -3.87
CA PRO A 73 -8.81 -11.48 -4.68
C PRO A 73 -9.16 -11.45 -6.17
N GLU A 74 -10.44 -11.55 -6.52
CA GLU A 74 -10.91 -11.56 -7.91
C GLU A 74 -10.60 -10.22 -8.62
N ALA A 75 -10.73 -9.10 -7.91
CA ALA A 75 -10.38 -7.79 -8.44
C ALA A 75 -8.86 -7.66 -8.67
N LEU A 76 -8.06 -8.20 -7.76
CA LEU A 76 -6.60 -8.22 -7.90
C LEU A 76 -6.14 -9.10 -9.07
N GLU A 77 -6.72 -10.30 -9.24
CA GLU A 77 -6.41 -11.18 -10.37
C GLU A 77 -6.81 -10.54 -11.71
N ALA A 78 -7.97 -9.87 -11.78
CA ALA A 78 -8.39 -9.16 -12.97
C ALA A 78 -7.45 -8.01 -13.33
N VAL A 79 -7.01 -7.23 -12.34
CA VAL A 79 -6.04 -6.15 -12.54
C VAL A 79 -4.66 -6.70 -12.89
N HIS A 80 -4.22 -7.81 -12.28
CA HIS A 80 -2.97 -8.47 -12.65
C HIS A 80 -2.94 -8.86 -14.13
N ALA A 81 -4.03 -9.44 -14.65
CA ALA A 81 -4.13 -9.78 -16.07
C ALA A 81 -4.02 -8.55 -16.98
N GLN A 82 -4.60 -7.40 -16.59
CA GLN A 82 -4.47 -6.15 -17.32
C GLN A 82 -3.02 -5.62 -17.27
N VAL A 83 -2.40 -5.61 -16.09
CA VAL A 83 -1.00 -5.18 -15.92
C VAL A 83 -0.06 -6.04 -16.78
N LEU A 84 -0.26 -7.36 -16.81
CA LEU A 84 0.51 -8.27 -17.67
C LEU A 84 0.41 -7.89 -19.14
N GLN A 85 -0.79 -7.55 -19.60
CA GLN A 85 -1.03 -7.16 -20.99
C GLN A 85 -0.44 -5.80 -21.33
N ASP A 86 -0.60 -4.80 -20.47
CA ASP A 86 -0.27 -3.40 -20.74
C ASP A 86 1.23 -3.09 -20.50
N LEU A 87 1.80 -3.65 -19.43
CA LEU A 87 3.13 -3.30 -18.93
C LEU A 87 4.10 -4.49 -18.90
N GLY A 88 3.59 -5.68 -18.66
CA GLY A 88 4.36 -6.91 -18.49
C GLY A 88 4.35 -7.45 -17.05
N PRO A 89 5.13 -8.51 -16.77
CA PRO A 89 5.15 -9.17 -15.47
C PRO A 89 5.81 -8.31 -14.39
N CYS A 90 5.25 -8.32 -13.18
CA CYS A 90 5.70 -7.53 -12.04
C CYS A 90 7.14 -7.86 -11.63
N ASP A 91 8.00 -6.85 -11.54
CA ASP A 91 9.37 -6.96 -11.00
C ASP A 91 9.47 -6.45 -9.56
N ILE A 92 8.68 -5.40 -9.24
CA ILE A 92 8.70 -4.75 -7.94
C ILE A 92 7.26 -4.51 -7.49
N LEU A 93 6.92 -4.99 -6.31
CA LEU A 93 5.62 -4.75 -5.68
C LEU A 93 5.78 -3.83 -4.47
N ILE A 94 5.04 -2.73 -4.44
CA ILE A 94 4.96 -1.84 -3.27
C ILE A 94 3.56 -1.95 -2.68
N ASN A 95 3.47 -2.60 -1.53
CA ASN A 95 2.25 -2.71 -0.74
C ASN A 95 2.11 -1.50 0.17
N GLY A 96 1.35 -0.49 -0.29
CA GLY A 96 1.15 0.76 0.44
C GLY A 96 -0.30 1.06 0.81
N ALA A 97 -1.26 0.26 0.31
CA ALA A 97 -2.64 0.39 0.75
C ALA A 97 -2.76 0.11 2.25
N GLY A 98 -3.32 1.06 2.99
CA GLY A 98 -3.43 0.94 4.44
C GLY A 98 -4.00 2.19 5.07
N GLY A 99 -4.25 2.13 6.36
CA GLY A 99 -4.77 3.28 7.12
C GLY A 99 -5.31 2.88 8.48
N ASN A 100 -5.72 3.87 9.24
CA ASN A 100 -6.37 3.70 10.53
C ASN A 100 -7.90 3.88 10.40
N ASN A 101 -8.63 3.65 11.49
CA ASN A 101 -10.08 3.83 11.55
C ASN A 101 -10.46 4.56 12.84
N PRO A 102 -11.30 5.62 12.79
CA PRO A 102 -11.78 6.32 13.98
C PRO A 102 -12.50 5.43 14.99
N ARG A 103 -13.13 4.32 14.54
CA ARG A 103 -13.79 3.36 15.43
C ARG A 103 -12.81 2.52 16.26
N ALA A 104 -11.53 2.45 15.83
CA ALA A 104 -10.44 1.77 16.52
C ALA A 104 -9.43 2.75 17.13
N THR A 105 -9.85 4.00 17.39
CA THR A 105 -9.01 5.08 17.91
C THR A 105 -9.62 5.66 19.19
N THR A 106 -8.84 5.82 20.25
CA THR A 106 -9.29 6.48 21.49
C THR A 106 -9.13 8.01 21.39
N ASP A 107 -9.92 8.75 22.14
CA ASP A 107 -9.82 10.21 22.15
C ASP A 107 -8.63 10.71 22.99
N ASN A 108 -8.30 10.03 24.09
CA ASN A 108 -7.23 10.38 24.99
C ASN A 108 -6.05 9.40 24.92
N GLU A 109 -4.88 9.88 25.31
CA GLU A 109 -3.66 9.09 25.41
C GLU A 109 -3.70 8.18 26.64
N TYR A 110 -4.17 8.71 27.76
CA TYR A 110 -4.23 8.02 29.06
C TYR A 110 -5.69 7.84 29.50
N GLN A 111 -5.99 6.65 30.02
CA GLN A 111 -7.33 6.32 30.50
C GLN A 111 -7.83 7.23 31.63
N HIS A 112 -6.92 7.62 32.55
CA HIS A 112 -7.27 8.47 33.70
C HIS A 112 -7.55 9.94 33.34
N GLU A 113 -7.25 10.35 32.12
CA GLU A 113 -7.54 11.67 31.58
C GLU A 113 -8.87 11.73 30.81
N ALA A 114 -9.50 10.57 30.62
CA ALA A 114 -10.76 10.49 29.87
C ALA A 114 -11.88 11.22 30.60
N LYS A 115 -12.59 12.08 29.85
CA LYS A 115 -13.77 12.83 30.31
C LYS A 115 -15.02 12.10 29.86
N GLU A 116 -16.15 12.44 30.49
CA GLU A 116 -17.45 11.91 30.10
C GLU A 116 -17.72 12.17 28.60
N GLY A 117 -18.19 11.14 27.89
CA GLY A 117 -18.49 11.20 26.46
C GLY A 117 -17.30 11.01 25.52
N GLN A 118 -16.07 10.89 26.02
CA GLN A 118 -14.90 10.59 25.22
C GLN A 118 -14.71 9.08 25.05
N LYS A 119 -14.28 8.69 23.85
CA LYS A 119 -14.02 7.27 23.51
C LYS A 119 -12.72 6.82 24.18
N THR A 120 -12.85 5.79 25.02
CA THR A 120 -11.73 5.14 25.72
C THR A 120 -11.34 3.82 25.05
N PHE A 121 -10.36 3.10 25.60
CA PHE A 121 -10.02 1.75 25.16
C PHE A 121 -11.20 0.80 25.21
N PHE A 122 -12.07 0.94 26.21
CA PHE A 122 -13.23 0.06 26.40
C PHE A 122 -14.36 0.31 25.38
N ASP A 123 -14.30 1.43 24.66
CA ASP A 123 -15.30 1.83 23.67
C ASP A 123 -14.86 1.56 22.22
N LEU A 124 -13.69 0.93 22.05
CA LEU A 124 -13.20 0.56 20.70
C LEU A 124 -14.12 -0.49 20.08
N GLU A 125 -14.56 -0.20 18.86
CA GLU A 125 -15.52 -1.07 18.16
C GLU A 125 -14.80 -2.23 17.48
N PRO A 126 -15.24 -3.51 17.69
CA PRO A 126 -14.66 -4.67 17.03
C PRO A 126 -14.59 -4.54 15.51
N ASN A 127 -15.65 -4.01 14.88
CA ASN A 127 -15.69 -3.79 13.43
C ASN A 127 -14.63 -2.78 12.95
N GLY A 128 -14.29 -1.78 13.78
CA GLY A 128 -13.22 -0.82 13.51
C GLY A 128 -11.85 -1.50 13.57
N VAL A 129 -11.64 -2.35 14.55
CA VAL A 129 -10.42 -3.15 14.71
C VAL A 129 -10.25 -4.12 13.53
N ASP A 130 -11.31 -4.87 13.19
CA ASP A 130 -11.32 -5.79 12.05
C ASP A 130 -10.99 -5.09 10.74
N PHE A 131 -11.59 -3.91 10.50
CA PHE A 131 -11.30 -3.12 9.31
C PHE A 131 -9.82 -2.74 9.22
N VAL A 132 -9.21 -2.28 10.33
CA VAL A 132 -7.79 -1.89 10.36
C VAL A 132 -6.89 -3.09 10.05
N PHE A 133 -7.14 -4.26 10.65
CA PHE A 133 -6.37 -5.47 10.38
C PHE A 133 -6.57 -5.96 8.94
N LYS A 134 -7.80 -6.00 8.44
CA LYS A 134 -8.09 -6.37 7.06
C LYS A 134 -7.35 -5.45 6.08
N LEU A 135 -7.56 -4.14 6.20
CA LEU A 135 -6.96 -3.19 5.26
C LEU A 135 -5.43 -3.24 5.28
N ASN A 136 -4.80 -3.25 6.45
CA ASN A 136 -3.34 -3.20 6.53
C ASN A 136 -2.70 -4.57 6.27
N PHE A 137 -3.14 -5.63 6.95
CA PHE A 137 -2.50 -6.94 6.83
C PHE A 137 -2.96 -7.72 5.59
N GLN A 138 -4.26 -7.92 5.40
CA GLN A 138 -4.76 -8.63 4.21
C GLN A 138 -4.53 -7.82 2.94
N GLY A 139 -4.65 -6.47 3.01
CA GLY A 139 -4.32 -5.57 1.90
C GLY A 139 -2.84 -5.53 1.52
N THR A 140 -1.96 -6.14 2.31
CA THR A 140 -0.55 -6.43 1.97
C THR A 140 -0.39 -7.87 1.48
N LEU A 141 -1.01 -8.83 2.17
CA LEU A 141 -0.89 -10.26 1.86
C LEU A 141 -1.51 -10.62 0.51
N LEU A 142 -2.73 -10.18 0.23
CA LEU A 142 -3.45 -10.55 -0.99
C LEU A 142 -2.78 -10.05 -2.28
N PRO A 143 -2.36 -8.77 -2.40
CA PRO A 143 -1.57 -8.34 -3.55
C PRO A 143 -0.26 -9.10 -3.69
N THR A 144 0.39 -9.43 -2.56
CA THR A 144 1.61 -10.26 -2.59
C THR A 144 1.32 -11.64 -3.18
N GLN A 145 0.23 -12.31 -2.80
CA GLN A 145 -0.16 -13.60 -3.36
C GLN A 145 -0.40 -13.57 -4.86
N VAL A 146 -0.90 -12.45 -5.38
CA VAL A 146 -1.21 -12.30 -6.81
C VAL A 146 0.04 -11.94 -7.61
N PHE A 147 0.71 -10.85 -7.27
CA PHE A 147 1.81 -10.30 -8.07
C PHE A 147 3.16 -11.00 -7.87
N ALA A 148 3.39 -11.63 -6.71
CA ALA A 148 4.63 -12.37 -6.48
C ALA A 148 4.75 -13.66 -7.31
N LYS A 149 3.66 -14.14 -7.93
CA LYS A 149 3.72 -15.28 -8.89
C LYS A 149 4.70 -14.99 -10.03
N ASP A 150 4.64 -13.76 -10.58
CA ASP A 150 5.55 -13.32 -11.66
C ASP A 150 7.01 -13.35 -11.20
N MET A 151 7.27 -12.96 -9.94
CA MET A 151 8.62 -12.94 -9.38
C MET A 151 9.17 -14.36 -9.17
N VAL A 152 8.30 -15.29 -8.73
CA VAL A 152 8.66 -16.70 -8.58
C VAL A 152 8.99 -17.33 -9.93
N GLU A 153 8.18 -17.07 -10.96
CA GLU A 153 8.44 -17.58 -12.33
C GLU A 153 9.74 -17.04 -12.90
N LYS A 154 10.05 -15.76 -12.66
CA LYS A 154 11.31 -15.14 -13.09
C LYS A 154 12.50 -15.44 -12.20
N GLN A 155 12.28 -16.06 -11.03
CA GLN A 155 13.29 -16.24 -9.97
C GLN A 155 13.98 -14.93 -9.57
N HIS A 156 13.27 -13.82 -9.67
CA HIS A 156 13.77 -12.49 -9.37
C HIS A 156 12.60 -11.53 -9.09
N GLY A 157 12.72 -10.72 -8.05
CA GLY A 157 11.75 -9.70 -7.71
C GLY A 157 12.11 -8.98 -6.43
N CYS A 158 11.33 -7.94 -6.13
CA CYS A 158 11.46 -7.19 -4.89
C CYS A 158 10.07 -6.82 -4.36
N ILE A 159 9.82 -7.05 -3.08
CA ILE A 159 8.58 -6.64 -2.41
C ILE A 159 8.90 -5.65 -1.30
N LEU A 160 8.28 -4.48 -1.37
CA LEU A 160 8.36 -3.44 -0.35
C LEU A 160 7.01 -3.31 0.35
N ASN A 161 6.97 -3.60 1.63
CA ASN A 161 5.77 -3.45 2.46
C ASN A 161 5.85 -2.19 3.30
N ILE A 162 4.87 -1.30 3.19
CA ILE A 162 4.82 -0.06 3.99
C ILE A 162 4.32 -0.38 5.40
N SER A 163 5.26 -0.57 6.32
CA SER A 163 5.01 -0.74 7.73
C SER A 163 4.87 0.63 8.43
N SER A 164 5.25 0.72 9.68
CA SER A 164 5.23 1.96 10.47
C SER A 164 6.21 1.84 11.64
N MET A 165 6.67 2.95 12.17
CA MET A 165 7.35 2.99 13.47
C MET A 165 6.49 2.37 14.59
N ASN A 166 5.17 2.45 14.45
CA ASN A 166 4.20 1.87 15.39
C ASN A 166 4.30 0.34 15.51
N ALA A 167 4.93 -0.33 14.55
CA ALA A 167 5.20 -1.76 14.63
C ALA A 167 6.20 -2.12 15.74
N TYR A 168 7.05 -1.17 16.12
CA TYR A 168 8.13 -1.33 17.10
C TYR A 168 7.93 -0.50 18.36
N ILE A 169 7.45 0.73 18.19
CA ILE A 169 7.14 1.67 19.28
C ILE A 169 5.69 2.12 19.09
N PRO A 170 4.72 1.40 19.71
CA PRO A 170 3.30 1.70 19.55
C PRO A 170 3.00 3.12 20.02
N LEU A 171 2.36 3.90 19.17
CA LEU A 171 1.80 5.19 19.56
C LEU A 171 0.53 4.98 20.40
N THR A 172 0.25 5.96 21.25
CA THR A 172 -1.01 6.08 21.99
C THR A 172 -2.21 6.15 21.03
N LYS A 173 -3.42 5.91 21.53
CA LYS A 173 -4.71 6.03 20.84
C LYS A 173 -5.03 4.99 19.76
N ILE A 174 -4.05 4.36 19.10
CA ILE A 174 -4.25 3.56 17.88
C ILE A 174 -3.74 2.11 18.01
N PRO A 175 -4.23 1.32 18.98
CA PRO A 175 -3.71 -0.02 19.27
C PRO A 175 -3.88 -0.98 18.09
N ALA A 176 -5.03 -0.93 17.40
CA ALA A 176 -5.29 -1.79 16.25
C ALA A 176 -4.34 -1.53 15.10
N TYR A 177 -4.06 -0.26 14.79
CA TYR A 177 -3.11 0.12 13.74
C TYR A 177 -1.69 -0.35 14.08
N SER A 178 -1.24 -0.12 15.31
CA SER A 178 0.08 -0.58 15.77
C SER A 178 0.23 -2.10 15.64
N GLY A 179 -0.78 -2.86 16.09
CA GLY A 179 -0.80 -4.32 15.96
C GLY A 179 -0.80 -4.79 14.51
N ALA A 180 -1.60 -4.16 13.64
CA ALA A 180 -1.65 -4.50 12.22
C ALA A 180 -0.31 -4.21 11.51
N LYS A 181 0.37 -3.10 11.84
CA LYS A 181 1.69 -2.77 11.28
C LYS A 181 2.81 -3.68 11.81
N ALA A 182 2.70 -4.16 13.06
CA ALA A 182 3.57 -5.21 13.58
C ALA A 182 3.40 -6.54 12.82
N ALA A 183 2.15 -6.89 12.50
CA ALA A 183 1.87 -8.08 11.67
C ALA A 183 2.49 -7.98 10.27
N ILE A 184 2.44 -6.81 9.61
CA ILE A 184 3.13 -6.58 8.32
C ILE A 184 4.64 -6.77 8.47
N SER A 185 5.26 -6.23 9.52
CA SER A 185 6.70 -6.36 9.73
C SER A 185 7.10 -7.83 9.95
N ASN A 186 6.32 -8.59 10.71
CA ASN A 186 6.53 -10.03 10.91
C ASN A 186 6.34 -10.82 9.61
N PHE A 187 5.28 -10.53 8.85
CA PHE A 187 5.03 -11.14 7.54
C PHE A 187 6.18 -10.87 6.56
N THR A 188 6.74 -9.66 6.56
CA THR A 188 7.87 -9.30 5.70
C THR A 188 9.10 -10.14 6.03
N GLN A 189 9.38 -10.40 7.31
CA GLN A 189 10.48 -11.26 7.74
C GLN A 189 10.23 -12.73 7.36
N TRP A 190 8.98 -13.19 7.44
CA TRP A 190 8.63 -14.55 7.03
C TRP A 190 8.76 -14.75 5.51
N LEU A 191 8.42 -13.71 4.73
CA LEU A 191 8.44 -13.75 3.27
C LEU A 191 9.87 -13.75 2.68
N ALA A 192 10.81 -13.12 3.38
CA ALA A 192 12.22 -13.03 2.98
C ALA A 192 12.97 -14.33 3.22
#